data_d137455a89ebbba10c1ea2081d52d97e
#
_entry.id   d137455a89ebbba10c1ea2081d52d97e
#
_cell.length_a   1.000
_cell.length_b   1.000
_cell.length_c   1.000
_cell.angle_alpha   90.00
_cell.angle_beta   90.00
_cell.angle_gamma   90.00
#
_symmetry.space_group_name_H-M   'P 1'
#
loop_
_entity.id
_entity.type
_entity.pdbx_description
1 polymer ?
#
loop_
_entity_poly.entity_id
_entity_poly.type
_entity_poly.pdbx_seq_one_letter_code
_entity_poly.pdbx_strand_id
1 'polypeptide(L)'
;MYNKPLQLILEDGTVFEGKSFGYEAPAAGEVVFSTGMVGYTESLSDPSYLGQILTLTYPLIGNYGVPKEEAQNGISAFFESEKIQASGLIVSDFSFEYSHWNAVKSLSDWLKENKVPAVYGIDTRELTKLVREKGTMLGKLVFPDQPDIPFVNPDDENQVAKASCKEVITYGNGNNKVVLVDCGVKNNIIRCLLKRDTTVIRVPWDYDFNTIEYDGLFISNGPGDPAYCDITVDNIRKSMETNKPIFGICMGNQLLSLAGGAKTYKLKYGHRSCNQPVQLVGSQRAFVTSQNHGFAVDNNTLGSDWEPLFVNLNDGTNEGIRHKTKPWFSCQFHPEASAGPTDTEFLFDVFSLLLTSSKGGGKSTAINVNTVIQEYLTSSDFSSKGKKSDTPENATNSISPGFSPLWGESVRGQVRKVLLLGSGALKIGEAGEFDYSGSQALKALKEEGIETVLINPNIATVQTSEGIADKVYFLPVTPDFVEKVIEKERPDSIFLSFGGQTALNCGVALFKNKILEKYNVRVLGTPVQSIIDTEDREIF
;
A
#
# COMPACT_ATOMS: atom_id res chain seq x y z
N MET A 1 23.80 23.88 -5.69
CA MET A 1 24.39 23.30 -4.46
C MET A 1 23.32 23.21 -3.41
N TYR A 2 23.05 22.03 -2.89
CA TYR A 2 21.97 21.77 -1.91
C TYR A 2 22.50 21.99 -0.48
N ASN A 3 22.94 23.21 -0.14
CA ASN A 3 23.59 23.50 1.16
C ASN A 3 22.86 24.57 1.99
N LYS A 4 21.70 25.05 1.53
CA LYS A 4 20.96 26.07 2.27
C LYS A 4 20.35 25.46 3.54
N PRO A 5 20.64 26.02 4.73
CA PRO A 5 20.07 25.52 5.98
C PRO A 5 18.54 25.60 5.95
N LEU A 6 17.88 24.56 6.46
CA LEU A 6 16.43 24.48 6.64
C LEU A 6 16.15 23.74 7.93
N GLN A 7 15.29 24.29 8.77
CA GLN A 7 14.92 23.72 10.06
C GLN A 7 13.50 23.17 10.02
N LEU A 8 13.28 22.00 10.62
CA LEU A 8 11.98 21.54 11.05
C LEU A 8 11.77 21.97 12.50
N ILE A 9 10.74 22.75 12.75
CA ILE A 9 10.32 23.17 14.09
C ILE A 9 8.96 22.53 14.38
N LEU A 10 8.86 21.75 15.46
CA LEU A 10 7.64 21.13 15.93
C LEU A 10 6.92 22.04 16.93
N GLU A 11 5.62 21.85 17.10
CA GLU A 11 4.79 22.66 18.01
C GLU A 11 5.19 22.57 19.49
N ASP A 12 5.89 21.50 19.89
CA ASP A 12 6.44 21.34 21.24
C ASP A 12 7.78 22.06 21.43
N GLY A 13 8.26 22.77 20.41
CA GLY A 13 9.53 23.50 20.41
C GLY A 13 10.77 22.65 20.01
N THR A 14 10.60 21.36 19.70
CA THR A 14 11.69 20.52 19.20
C THR A 14 12.13 21.01 17.83
N VAL A 15 13.45 21.12 17.61
CA VAL A 15 14.05 21.58 16.36
C VAL A 15 14.99 20.53 15.80
N PHE A 16 14.83 20.22 14.52
CA PHE A 16 15.75 19.41 13.74
C PHE A 16 16.40 20.28 12.66
N GLU A 17 17.72 20.19 12.55
CA GLU A 17 18.47 20.93 11.55
C GLU A 17 18.81 20.05 10.35
N GLY A 18 18.63 20.61 9.15
CA GLY A 18 18.94 19.94 7.91
C GLY A 18 19.27 20.91 6.80
N LYS A 19 19.23 20.45 5.56
CA LYS A 19 19.53 21.22 4.35
C LYS A 19 18.42 21.09 3.33
N SER A 20 18.13 22.18 2.63
CA SER A 20 17.11 22.23 1.58
C SER A 20 17.56 21.52 0.31
N PHE A 21 16.64 20.74 -0.28
CA PHE A 21 16.78 20.21 -1.64
C PHE A 21 15.51 20.41 -2.50
N GLY A 22 14.46 21.00 -1.92
CA GLY A 22 13.23 21.37 -2.61
C GLY A 22 13.14 22.84 -2.97
N TYR A 23 11.92 23.36 -2.98
CA TYR A 23 11.63 24.78 -3.20
C TYR A 23 11.99 25.60 -1.97
N GLU A 24 12.55 26.80 -2.17
CA GLU A 24 13.05 27.66 -1.09
C GLU A 24 11.96 28.60 -0.55
N ALA A 25 10.91 28.04 0.03
CA ALA A 25 9.89 28.76 0.78
C ALA A 25 9.52 27.99 2.05
N PRO A 26 9.09 28.66 3.12
CA PRO A 26 8.61 27.98 4.33
C PRO A 26 7.29 27.27 4.06
N ALA A 27 7.01 26.20 4.82
CA ALA A 27 5.74 25.49 4.82
C ALA A 27 5.38 25.00 6.23
N ALA A 28 4.08 24.87 6.51
CA ALA A 28 3.57 24.32 7.75
C ALA A 28 2.48 23.26 7.48
N GLY A 29 2.29 22.35 8.44
CA GLY A 29 1.30 21.28 8.36
C GLY A 29 1.47 20.26 9.47
N GLU A 30 0.67 19.20 9.43
CA GLU A 30 0.81 18.06 10.33
C GLU A 30 2.00 17.18 9.89
N VAL A 31 2.93 16.91 10.80
CA VAL A 31 4.08 16.04 10.52
C VAL A 31 3.68 14.59 10.66
N VAL A 32 3.79 13.86 9.55
CA VAL A 32 3.47 12.44 9.46
C VAL A 32 4.65 11.66 8.90
N PHE A 33 4.69 10.34 9.15
CA PHE A 33 5.76 9.50 8.59
C PHE A 33 5.19 8.32 7.82
N SER A 34 5.92 7.89 6.80
CA SER A 34 5.70 6.64 6.07
C SER A 34 6.96 5.78 6.10
N THR A 35 6.78 4.47 6.28
CA THR A 35 7.86 3.49 6.27
C THR A 35 7.99 2.78 4.92
N GLY A 36 7.29 3.23 3.89
CA GLY A 36 7.39 2.68 2.53
C GLY A 36 8.79 2.85 1.95
N MET A 37 9.34 1.76 1.40
CA MET A 37 10.69 1.76 0.79
C MET A 37 10.71 2.37 -0.61
N VAL A 38 9.59 2.32 -1.32
CA VAL A 38 9.41 2.77 -2.70
C VAL A 38 8.13 3.57 -2.83
N GLY A 39 7.94 4.25 -3.97
CA GLY A 39 6.69 4.95 -4.26
C GLY A 39 6.66 6.38 -3.72
N TYR A 40 7.81 7.06 -3.64
CA TYR A 40 7.79 8.45 -3.16
C TYR A 40 7.07 9.40 -4.14
N THR A 41 7.05 9.11 -5.44
CA THR A 41 6.32 9.88 -6.44
C THR A 41 4.82 9.74 -6.27
N GLU A 42 4.36 8.52 -6.03
CA GLU A 42 2.97 8.17 -5.75
C GLU A 42 2.53 8.79 -4.43
N SER A 43 3.32 8.63 -3.36
CA SER A 43 3.01 9.21 -2.05
C SER A 43 2.94 10.73 -2.09
N LEU A 44 3.88 11.40 -2.75
CA LEU A 44 3.87 12.87 -2.84
C LEU A 44 2.69 13.40 -3.65
N SER A 45 2.21 12.66 -4.65
CA SER A 45 1.05 13.03 -5.47
C SER A 45 -0.29 12.51 -4.93
N ASP A 46 -0.31 11.72 -3.84
CA ASP A 46 -1.53 11.23 -3.20
C ASP A 46 -2.26 12.38 -2.48
N PRO A 47 -3.52 12.70 -2.87
CA PRO A 47 -4.30 13.75 -2.22
C PRO A 47 -4.50 13.56 -0.71
N SER A 48 -4.40 12.34 -0.20
CA SER A 48 -4.51 12.05 1.24
C SER A 48 -3.43 12.73 2.09
N TYR A 49 -2.31 13.17 1.48
CA TYR A 49 -1.28 13.96 2.17
C TYR A 49 -1.48 15.48 2.11
N LEU A 50 -2.61 15.98 1.63
CA LEU A 50 -2.88 17.41 1.57
C LEU A 50 -2.85 18.03 2.97
N GLY A 51 -2.05 19.09 3.15
CA GLY A 51 -1.86 19.77 4.44
C GLY A 51 -0.85 19.10 5.37
N GLN A 52 -0.18 18.01 4.94
CA GLN A 52 0.79 17.26 5.75
C GLN A 52 2.22 17.46 5.25
N ILE A 53 3.17 17.47 6.19
CA ILE A 53 4.61 17.39 5.93
C ILE A 53 5.00 15.92 6.05
N LEU A 54 5.34 15.30 4.94
CA LEU A 54 5.62 13.86 4.85
C LEU A 54 7.07 13.56 5.21
N THR A 55 7.28 12.70 6.20
CA THR A 55 8.58 12.12 6.53
C THR A 55 8.69 10.73 5.90
N LEU A 56 9.66 10.52 5.00
CA LEU A 56 10.00 9.21 4.48
C LEU A 56 11.16 8.63 5.29
N THR A 57 10.94 7.50 5.94
CA THR A 57 11.92 6.90 6.85
C THR A 57 12.95 6.04 6.14
N TYR A 58 12.69 5.65 4.89
CA TYR A 58 13.65 4.91 4.08
C TYR A 58 14.86 5.79 3.76
N PRO A 59 16.10 5.30 3.95
CA PRO A 59 17.29 6.16 3.93
C PRO A 59 17.72 6.62 2.54
N LEU A 60 17.18 6.06 1.46
CA LEU A 60 17.59 6.39 0.11
C LEU A 60 16.41 6.90 -0.71
N ILE A 61 16.22 8.21 -0.74
CA ILE A 61 15.13 8.86 -1.46
C ILE A 61 15.67 9.69 -2.63
N GLY A 62 14.99 9.63 -3.79
CA GLY A 62 15.38 10.33 -5.02
C GLY A 62 16.19 9.48 -6.01
N ASN A 63 16.61 8.28 -5.60
CA ASN A 63 17.51 7.40 -6.35
C ASN A 63 16.98 6.93 -7.71
N TYR A 64 15.66 6.82 -7.90
CA TYR A 64 15.06 6.44 -9.18
C TYR A 64 14.44 7.62 -9.96
N GLY A 65 14.61 8.87 -9.45
CA GLY A 65 14.10 10.05 -10.15
C GLY A 65 12.58 10.13 -10.24
N VAL A 66 12.08 10.87 -11.23
CA VAL A 66 10.65 11.11 -11.46
C VAL A 66 10.34 10.78 -12.91
N PRO A 67 9.27 9.98 -13.17
CA PRO A 67 8.88 9.59 -14.52
C PRO A 67 8.34 10.79 -15.31
N LYS A 68 8.27 10.62 -16.62
CA LYS A 68 7.62 11.59 -17.52
C LYS A 68 6.12 11.62 -17.25
N GLU A 69 5.54 12.81 -17.28
CA GLU A 69 4.09 12.95 -17.28
C GLU A 69 3.51 12.39 -18.57
N GLU A 70 2.72 11.36 -18.44
CA GLU A 70 1.97 10.73 -19.54
C GLU A 70 0.52 10.57 -19.13
N ALA A 71 -0.39 10.93 -20.00
CA ALA A 71 -1.82 10.74 -19.78
C ALA A 71 -2.31 9.48 -20.46
N GLN A 72 -3.04 8.65 -19.74
CA GLN A 72 -3.78 7.51 -20.25
C GLN A 72 -5.24 7.64 -19.82
N ASN A 73 -6.17 7.59 -20.77
CA ASN A 73 -7.60 7.79 -20.52
C ASN A 73 -7.93 9.13 -19.82
N GLY A 74 -7.13 10.18 -20.06
CA GLY A 74 -7.34 11.51 -19.47
C GLY A 74 -6.83 11.70 -18.06
N ILE A 75 -6.11 10.74 -17.51
CA ILE A 75 -5.46 10.80 -16.17
C ILE A 75 -3.98 10.45 -16.28
N SER A 76 -3.17 10.87 -15.31
CA SER A 76 -1.75 10.50 -15.26
C SER A 76 -1.57 8.98 -15.18
N ALA A 77 -0.59 8.46 -15.93
CA ALA A 77 -0.24 7.04 -15.90
C ALA A 77 0.59 6.67 -14.64
N PHE A 78 1.36 7.61 -14.09
CA PHE A 78 2.35 7.35 -13.04
C PHE A 78 2.08 8.08 -11.72
N PHE A 79 1.32 9.17 -11.73
CA PHE A 79 1.03 9.95 -10.53
C PHE A 79 -0.40 9.73 -10.06
N GLU A 80 -0.61 9.95 -8.77
CA GLU A 80 -1.93 9.77 -8.15
C GLU A 80 -2.82 11.02 -8.22
N SER A 81 -2.24 12.18 -8.63
CA SER A 81 -2.94 13.40 -9.02
C SER A 81 -2.03 14.27 -9.90
N GLU A 82 -2.55 15.43 -10.38
CA GLU A 82 -1.85 16.31 -11.33
C GLU A 82 -0.69 17.10 -10.71
N LYS A 83 -0.51 17.07 -9.38
CA LYS A 83 0.53 17.83 -8.67
C LYS A 83 0.95 17.12 -7.40
N ILE A 84 2.04 17.59 -6.78
CA ILE A 84 2.40 17.20 -5.42
C ILE A 84 1.36 17.76 -4.45
N GLN A 85 0.84 16.92 -3.56
CA GLN A 85 -0.19 17.28 -2.57
C GLN A 85 0.40 17.53 -1.18
N ALA A 86 1.50 16.85 -0.83
CA ALA A 86 2.19 17.07 0.43
C ALA A 86 2.71 18.51 0.55
N SER A 87 2.56 19.13 1.73
CA SER A 87 3.03 20.48 2.03
C SER A 87 4.55 20.60 2.14
N GLY A 88 5.23 19.49 2.42
CA GLY A 88 6.69 19.42 2.53
C GLY A 88 7.18 17.98 2.61
N LEU A 89 8.48 17.79 2.41
CA LEU A 89 9.13 16.48 2.46
C LEU A 89 10.33 16.50 3.42
N ILE A 90 10.41 15.49 4.29
CA ILE A 90 11.52 15.27 5.23
C ILE A 90 12.16 13.92 4.93
N VAL A 91 13.48 13.89 4.75
CA VAL A 91 14.24 12.67 4.54
C VAL A 91 15.55 12.69 5.33
N SER A 92 16.09 11.51 5.66
CA SER A 92 17.41 11.41 6.27
C SER A 92 18.52 11.64 5.26
N ASP A 93 18.38 11.06 4.08
CA ASP A 93 19.33 11.20 2.99
C ASP A 93 18.62 11.40 1.65
N PHE A 94 19.27 12.13 0.75
CA PHE A 94 18.76 12.45 -0.58
C PHE A 94 19.79 12.06 -1.64
N SER A 95 19.36 11.28 -2.62
CA SER A 95 20.20 10.93 -3.77
C SER A 95 20.25 12.10 -4.74
N PHE A 96 21.43 12.71 -4.89
CA PHE A 96 21.67 13.82 -5.83
C PHE A 96 21.63 13.39 -7.28
N GLU A 97 21.90 12.09 -7.53
CA GLU A 97 21.84 11.47 -8.84
C GLU A 97 20.74 10.42 -8.84
N TYR A 98 20.10 10.24 -9.97
CA TYR A 98 19.06 9.23 -10.14
C TYR A 98 19.38 8.33 -11.33
N SER A 99 18.95 7.07 -11.24
CA SER A 99 19.13 6.08 -12.29
C SER A 99 17.92 5.17 -12.39
N HIS A 100 17.06 5.43 -13.37
CA HIS A 100 15.93 4.55 -13.71
C HIS A 100 15.55 4.79 -15.17
N TRP A 101 15.19 3.72 -15.87
CA TRP A 101 14.86 3.78 -17.31
C TRP A 101 13.71 4.75 -17.65
N ASN A 102 12.78 4.97 -16.72
CA ASN A 102 11.61 5.83 -16.89
C ASN A 102 11.81 7.25 -16.33
N ALA A 103 12.93 7.55 -15.70
CA ALA A 103 13.16 8.85 -15.09
C ALA A 103 13.57 9.90 -16.13
N VAL A 104 12.98 11.09 -16.02
CA VAL A 104 13.27 12.23 -16.88
C VAL A 104 13.76 13.46 -16.11
N LYS A 105 13.58 13.48 -14.80
CA LYS A 105 14.02 14.57 -13.92
C LYS A 105 14.35 14.08 -12.52
N SER A 106 15.10 14.89 -11.76
CA SER A 106 15.37 14.60 -10.35
C SER A 106 14.14 14.87 -9.48
N LEU A 107 14.08 14.24 -8.30
CA LEU A 107 13.06 14.55 -7.29
C LEU A 107 13.14 16.04 -6.87
N SER A 108 14.35 16.60 -6.73
CA SER A 108 14.55 18.01 -6.41
C SER A 108 13.92 18.95 -7.42
N ASP A 109 14.10 18.69 -8.72
CA ASP A 109 13.52 19.52 -9.77
C ASP A 109 11.99 19.46 -9.75
N TRP A 110 11.42 18.27 -9.57
CA TRP A 110 9.97 18.09 -9.48
C TRP A 110 9.37 18.81 -8.26
N LEU A 111 10.03 18.75 -7.08
CA LEU A 111 9.62 19.47 -5.89
C LEU A 111 9.67 21.01 -6.11
N LYS A 112 10.70 21.51 -6.79
CA LYS A 112 10.83 22.94 -7.12
C LYS A 112 9.77 23.41 -8.11
N GLU A 113 9.48 22.62 -9.14
CA GLU A 113 8.41 22.89 -10.11
C GLU A 113 7.04 22.98 -9.43
N ASN A 114 6.79 22.11 -8.44
CA ASN A 114 5.55 22.09 -7.65
C ASN A 114 5.58 23.06 -6.45
N LYS A 115 6.67 23.81 -6.24
CA LYS A 115 6.85 24.76 -5.13
C LYS A 115 6.75 24.11 -3.74
N VAL A 116 7.26 22.90 -3.60
CA VAL A 116 7.24 22.14 -2.34
C VAL A 116 8.62 22.17 -1.69
N PRO A 117 8.75 22.65 -0.44
CA PRO A 117 10.00 22.60 0.30
C PRO A 117 10.33 21.16 0.72
N ALA A 118 11.63 20.86 0.76
CA ALA A 118 12.11 19.57 1.19
C ALA A 118 13.44 19.69 1.94
N VAL A 119 13.60 18.90 2.99
CA VAL A 119 14.77 18.89 3.87
C VAL A 119 15.39 17.50 3.94
N TYR A 120 16.72 17.44 3.85
CA TYR A 120 17.50 16.22 4.11
C TYR A 120 18.51 16.46 5.23
N GLY A 121 19.06 15.37 5.78
CA GLY A 121 19.99 15.40 6.91
C GLY A 121 19.28 15.39 8.27
N ILE A 122 17.97 15.15 8.30
CA ILE A 122 17.18 15.00 9.53
C ILE A 122 17.32 13.56 10.06
N ASP A 123 17.47 13.39 11.37
CA ASP A 123 17.28 12.08 12.00
C ASP A 123 15.80 11.68 11.97
N THR A 124 15.40 11.05 10.84
CA THR A 124 14.02 10.60 10.64
C THR A 124 13.62 9.49 11.62
N ARG A 125 14.60 8.75 12.17
CA ARG A 125 14.33 7.73 13.19
C ARG A 125 13.95 8.37 14.53
N GLU A 126 14.66 9.41 14.97
CA GLU A 126 14.32 10.15 16.17
C GLU A 126 12.98 10.85 16.02
N LEU A 127 12.75 11.54 14.89
CA LEU A 127 11.47 12.16 14.58
C LEU A 127 10.31 11.15 14.61
N THR A 128 10.49 9.98 14.00
CA THR A 128 9.46 8.91 14.00
C THR A 128 9.17 8.41 15.39
N LYS A 129 10.19 8.21 16.25
CA LYS A 129 9.98 7.83 17.64
C LYS A 129 9.17 8.89 18.39
N LEU A 130 9.51 10.16 18.20
CA LEU A 130 8.81 11.27 18.84
C LEU A 130 7.32 11.29 18.44
N VAL A 131 7.01 11.18 17.14
CA VAL A 131 5.62 11.13 16.63
C VAL A 131 4.87 9.89 17.14
N ARG A 132 5.52 8.73 17.24
CA ARG A 132 4.89 7.53 17.81
C ARG A 132 4.58 7.67 19.31
N GLU A 133 5.43 8.33 20.04
CA GLU A 133 5.28 8.51 21.50
C GLU A 133 4.27 9.60 21.85
N LYS A 134 4.31 10.74 21.15
CA LYS A 134 3.46 11.90 21.46
C LYS A 134 2.17 11.96 20.63
N GLY A 135 2.14 11.34 19.48
CA GLY A 135 1.11 11.47 18.45
C GLY A 135 1.61 12.33 17.28
N THR A 136 0.79 12.47 16.23
CA THR A 136 1.07 13.44 15.17
C THR A 136 1.10 14.85 15.75
N MET A 137 2.02 15.67 15.26
CA MET A 137 2.25 17.03 15.73
C MET A 137 2.27 18.02 14.57
N LEU A 138 1.92 19.26 14.85
CA LEU A 138 2.13 20.33 13.89
C LEU A 138 3.61 20.65 13.78
N GLY A 139 4.05 20.90 12.55
CA GLY A 139 5.42 21.29 12.26
C GLY A 139 5.49 22.37 11.19
N LYS A 140 6.65 23.00 11.12
CA LYS A 140 6.96 23.97 10.08
C LYS A 140 8.38 23.81 9.59
N LEU A 141 8.57 23.92 8.28
CA LEU A 141 9.87 24.01 7.62
C LEU A 141 10.21 25.49 7.46
N VAL A 142 11.29 25.97 8.08
CA VAL A 142 11.65 27.38 8.13
C VAL A 142 13.10 27.60 7.73
N PHE A 143 13.34 28.55 6.87
CA PHE A 143 14.68 29.01 6.52
C PHE A 143 15.14 30.06 7.52
N PRO A 144 16.35 29.95 8.11
CA PRO A 144 16.84 30.93 9.09
C PRO A 144 16.94 32.37 8.59
N ASP A 145 17.03 32.55 7.27
CA ASP A 145 17.12 33.85 6.59
C ASP A 145 15.76 34.41 6.10
N GLN A 146 14.65 33.71 6.42
CA GLN A 146 13.29 34.10 6.01
C GLN A 146 12.39 34.36 7.23
N PRO A 147 11.29 35.11 7.06
CA PRO A 147 10.32 35.32 8.13
C PRO A 147 9.72 34.00 8.62
N ASP A 148 9.50 33.91 9.93
CA ASP A 148 8.78 32.80 10.54
C ASP A 148 7.32 32.77 10.12
N ILE A 149 6.72 31.56 10.11
CA ILE A 149 5.32 31.33 9.76
C ILE A 149 4.58 30.67 10.92
N PRO A 150 3.25 30.85 11.05
CA PRO A 150 2.46 30.16 12.06
C PRO A 150 2.39 28.66 11.77
N PHE A 151 2.10 27.87 12.79
CA PHE A 151 1.67 26.49 12.61
C PHE A 151 0.30 26.46 11.94
N VAL A 152 0.07 25.47 11.09
CA VAL A 152 -1.20 25.25 10.38
C VAL A 152 -1.69 23.85 10.70
N ASN A 153 -2.89 23.76 11.28
CA ASN A 153 -3.54 22.48 11.52
C ASN A 153 -4.46 22.16 10.34
N PRO A 154 -4.19 21.10 9.55
CA PRO A 154 -5.05 20.74 8.43
C PRO A 154 -6.46 20.32 8.86
N ASP A 155 -6.63 19.84 10.11
CA ASP A 155 -7.94 19.42 10.62
C ASP A 155 -8.87 20.60 11.00
N ASP A 156 -8.39 21.85 10.96
CA ASP A 156 -9.23 23.03 11.21
C ASP A 156 -10.09 23.42 9.98
N GLU A 157 -9.87 22.79 8.84
CA GLU A 157 -10.54 23.10 7.58
C GLU A 157 -10.94 21.83 6.80
N ASN A 158 -11.96 21.96 5.95
CA ASN A 158 -12.38 20.86 5.07
C ASN A 158 -11.33 20.61 3.98
N GLN A 159 -10.44 19.63 4.20
CA GLN A 159 -9.41 19.24 3.24
C GLN A 159 -10.00 18.49 2.03
N VAL A 160 -11.11 17.77 2.21
CA VAL A 160 -11.84 17.11 1.10
C VAL A 160 -12.32 18.16 0.09
N ALA A 161 -12.89 19.26 0.56
CA ALA A 161 -13.34 20.34 -0.32
C ALA A 161 -12.19 20.97 -1.14
N LYS A 162 -10.95 20.96 -0.61
CA LYS A 162 -9.77 21.46 -1.33
C LYS A 162 -9.24 20.46 -2.36
N ALA A 163 -9.28 19.17 -2.05
CA ALA A 163 -8.76 18.09 -2.88
C ALA A 163 -9.70 17.68 -4.02
N SER A 164 -11.00 17.76 -3.78
CA SER A 164 -12.06 17.34 -4.69
C SER A 164 -12.07 18.12 -6.01
N CYS A 165 -12.45 17.46 -7.10
CA CYS A 165 -12.72 18.11 -8.38
C CYS A 165 -13.84 19.17 -8.25
N LYS A 166 -13.89 20.10 -9.20
CA LYS A 166 -14.89 21.20 -9.18
C LYS A 166 -16.01 20.98 -10.17
N GLU A 167 -15.84 20.03 -11.07
CA GLU A 167 -16.78 19.71 -12.15
C GLU A 167 -16.97 18.22 -12.26
N VAL A 168 -18.08 17.81 -12.85
CA VAL A 168 -18.34 16.41 -13.17
C VAL A 168 -17.47 15.99 -14.35
N ILE A 169 -16.71 14.91 -14.20
CA ILE A 169 -15.79 14.40 -15.21
C ILE A 169 -16.14 12.94 -15.50
N THR A 170 -16.24 12.58 -16.77
CA THR A 170 -16.55 11.20 -17.19
C THR A 170 -15.33 10.55 -17.83
N TYR A 171 -15.02 9.31 -17.41
CA TYR A 171 -13.93 8.50 -17.94
C TYR A 171 -14.47 7.17 -18.47
N GLY A 172 -13.89 6.70 -19.56
CA GLY A 172 -14.24 5.40 -20.16
C GLY A 172 -15.62 5.38 -20.82
N ASN A 173 -16.02 4.22 -21.30
CA ASN A 173 -17.27 3.98 -22.03
C ASN A 173 -17.82 2.56 -21.77
N GLY A 174 -17.51 1.98 -20.62
CA GLY A 174 -17.97 0.65 -20.22
C GLY A 174 -19.48 0.60 -19.93
N ASN A 175 -20.01 -0.61 -19.86
CA ASN A 175 -21.44 -0.86 -19.71
C ASN A 175 -21.99 -0.53 -18.31
N ASN A 176 -21.14 -0.51 -17.28
CA ASN A 176 -21.53 -0.22 -15.93
C ASN A 176 -21.22 1.25 -15.57
N LYS A 177 -22.24 2.04 -15.29
CA LYS A 177 -22.09 3.44 -14.85
C LYS A 177 -21.83 3.49 -13.35
N VAL A 178 -20.63 3.92 -12.96
CA VAL A 178 -20.23 4.09 -11.56
C VAL A 178 -20.09 5.57 -11.27
N VAL A 179 -20.86 6.07 -10.31
CA VAL A 179 -20.60 7.40 -9.74
C VAL A 179 -19.44 7.26 -8.76
N LEU A 180 -18.41 8.07 -8.95
CA LEU A 180 -17.25 8.18 -8.09
C LEU A 180 -17.28 9.52 -7.36
N VAL A 181 -17.62 9.50 -6.07
CA VAL A 181 -17.57 10.70 -5.22
C VAL A 181 -16.10 11.00 -4.93
N ASP A 182 -15.68 12.18 -5.39
CA ASP A 182 -14.29 12.61 -5.26
C ASP A 182 -14.05 13.32 -3.93
N CYS A 183 -13.53 12.58 -2.97
CA CYS A 183 -13.06 13.13 -1.69
C CYS A 183 -11.56 13.49 -1.71
N GLY A 184 -10.89 13.39 -2.85
CA GLY A 184 -9.45 13.45 -3.04
C GLY A 184 -8.95 12.13 -3.63
N VAL A 185 -9.53 11.76 -4.78
CA VAL A 185 -9.34 10.45 -5.41
C VAL A 185 -7.93 10.27 -5.95
N LYS A 186 -7.32 9.12 -5.67
CA LYS A 186 -6.12 8.66 -6.33
C LYS A 186 -6.44 8.19 -7.74
N ASN A 187 -5.62 8.59 -8.71
CA ASN A 187 -5.78 8.19 -10.10
C ASN A 187 -5.83 6.67 -10.28
N ASN A 188 -5.13 5.89 -9.44
CA ASN A 188 -5.15 4.44 -9.55
C ASN A 188 -6.52 3.82 -9.22
N ILE A 189 -7.34 4.45 -8.40
CA ILE A 189 -8.73 4.02 -8.20
C ILE A 189 -9.52 4.09 -9.52
N ILE A 190 -9.38 5.21 -10.25
CA ILE A 190 -10.03 5.38 -11.55
C ILE A 190 -9.50 4.34 -12.55
N ARG A 191 -8.17 4.13 -12.59
CA ARG A 191 -7.55 3.09 -13.45
C ARG A 191 -8.08 1.69 -13.12
N CYS A 192 -8.22 1.34 -11.85
CA CYS A 192 -8.76 0.04 -11.42
C CYS A 192 -10.23 -0.15 -11.79
N LEU A 193 -11.05 0.90 -11.72
CA LEU A 193 -12.44 0.86 -12.19
C LEU A 193 -12.50 0.68 -13.70
N LEU A 194 -11.71 1.46 -14.46
CA LEU A 194 -11.72 1.42 -15.93
C LEU A 194 -11.26 0.07 -16.52
N LYS A 195 -10.45 -0.70 -15.80
CA LYS A 195 -10.08 -2.08 -16.17
C LYS A 195 -11.29 -3.04 -16.17
N ARG A 196 -12.45 -2.66 -15.62
CA ARG A 196 -13.59 -3.54 -15.30
C ARG A 196 -14.89 -3.17 -15.99
N ASP A 197 -14.81 -2.80 -17.27
CA ASP A 197 -15.97 -2.46 -18.13
C ASP A 197 -16.90 -1.40 -17.47
N THR A 198 -16.31 -0.34 -16.93
CA THR A 198 -17.04 0.74 -16.29
C THR A 198 -16.94 2.06 -17.05
N THR A 199 -18.00 2.83 -16.97
CA THR A 199 -18.00 4.28 -17.19
C THR A 199 -17.97 4.94 -15.84
N VAL A 200 -16.89 5.67 -15.52
CA VAL A 200 -16.71 6.35 -14.23
C VAL A 200 -17.17 7.80 -14.35
N ILE A 201 -18.16 8.20 -13.56
CA ILE A 201 -18.67 9.56 -13.45
C ILE A 201 -18.13 10.13 -12.15
N ARG A 202 -17.00 10.83 -12.20
CA ARG A 202 -16.37 11.50 -11.06
C ARG A 202 -17.14 12.79 -10.76
N VAL A 203 -17.63 12.93 -9.52
CA VAL A 203 -18.41 14.07 -9.08
C VAL A 203 -17.75 14.75 -7.88
N PRO A 204 -17.92 16.08 -7.68
CA PRO A 204 -17.46 16.76 -6.47
C PRO A 204 -17.99 16.11 -5.19
N TRP A 205 -17.26 16.27 -4.08
CA TRP A 205 -17.61 15.71 -2.77
C TRP A 205 -19.00 16.12 -2.25
N ASP A 206 -19.46 17.32 -2.58
CA ASP A 206 -20.74 17.91 -2.15
C ASP A 206 -21.86 17.77 -3.22
N TYR A 207 -21.58 17.12 -4.34
CA TYR A 207 -22.55 16.92 -5.42
C TYR A 207 -23.69 15.98 -5.01
N ASP A 208 -24.95 16.34 -5.27
CA ASP A 208 -26.09 15.43 -5.11
C ASP A 208 -26.16 14.43 -6.28
N PHE A 209 -25.40 13.36 -6.17
CA PHE A 209 -25.31 12.31 -7.18
C PHE A 209 -26.59 11.45 -7.29
N ASN A 210 -27.58 11.64 -6.40
CA ASN A 210 -28.87 10.96 -6.49
C ASN A 210 -29.74 11.53 -7.61
N THR A 211 -29.32 12.64 -8.20
CA THR A 211 -30.00 13.29 -9.36
C THR A 211 -29.60 12.68 -10.70
N ILE A 212 -28.60 11.82 -10.77
CA ILE A 212 -28.14 11.18 -12.00
C ILE A 212 -28.37 9.66 -11.95
N GLU A 213 -28.45 9.04 -13.13
CA GLU A 213 -28.63 7.59 -13.24
C GLU A 213 -27.27 6.89 -13.19
N TYR A 214 -27.13 5.91 -12.30
CA TYR A 214 -25.93 5.09 -12.16
C TYR A 214 -26.28 3.67 -11.69
N ASP A 215 -25.33 2.75 -11.86
CA ASP A 215 -25.48 1.33 -11.46
C ASP A 215 -24.89 1.05 -10.08
N GLY A 216 -23.86 1.79 -9.66
CA GLY A 216 -23.23 1.69 -8.34
C GLY A 216 -22.52 2.94 -7.92
N LEU A 217 -22.37 3.09 -6.60
CA LEU A 217 -21.73 4.22 -5.94
C LEU A 217 -20.34 3.81 -5.44
N PHE A 218 -19.34 4.60 -5.79
CA PHE A 218 -17.97 4.47 -5.29
C PHE A 218 -17.59 5.73 -4.52
N ILE A 219 -17.06 5.58 -3.30
CA ILE A 219 -16.64 6.70 -2.46
C ILE A 219 -15.13 6.61 -2.30
N SER A 220 -14.42 7.62 -2.78
CA SER A 220 -12.96 7.58 -2.86
C SER A 220 -12.28 7.78 -1.51
N ASN A 221 -10.96 7.58 -1.50
CA ASN A 221 -10.05 8.07 -0.47
C ASN A 221 -10.05 9.62 -0.43
N GLY A 222 -9.43 10.18 0.61
CA GLY A 222 -9.27 11.62 0.74
C GLY A 222 -8.57 12.05 2.03
N PRO A 223 -8.16 13.33 2.12
CA PRO A 223 -7.47 13.92 3.26
C PRO A 223 -8.42 14.40 4.36
N GLY A 224 -7.90 14.59 5.57
CA GLY A 224 -8.51 15.34 6.66
C GLY A 224 -9.54 14.57 7.48
N ASP A 225 -10.35 15.29 8.23
CA ASP A 225 -11.37 14.75 9.13
C ASP A 225 -12.69 14.50 8.38
N PRO A 226 -13.25 13.27 8.40
CA PRO A 226 -14.53 12.95 7.77
C PRO A 226 -15.72 13.75 8.36
N ALA A 227 -15.59 14.30 9.55
CA ALA A 227 -16.64 15.11 10.19
C ALA A 227 -17.00 16.40 9.41
N TYR A 228 -16.13 16.86 8.51
CA TYR A 228 -16.43 18.00 7.63
C TYR A 228 -17.27 17.64 6.40
N CYS A 229 -17.65 16.39 6.23
CA CYS A 229 -18.29 15.89 5.01
C CYS A 229 -19.78 15.54 5.21
N ASP A 230 -20.51 16.26 6.05
CA ASP A 230 -21.93 15.99 6.35
C ASP A 230 -22.79 15.92 5.08
N ILE A 231 -22.57 16.81 4.11
CA ILE A 231 -23.29 16.83 2.83
C ILE A 231 -23.09 15.51 2.08
N THR A 232 -21.87 15.01 2.03
CA THR A 232 -21.56 13.70 1.39
C THR A 232 -22.25 12.56 2.14
N VAL A 233 -22.18 12.56 3.48
CA VAL A 233 -22.82 11.56 4.34
C VAL A 233 -24.33 11.53 4.10
N ASP A 234 -24.99 12.68 4.01
CA ASP A 234 -26.42 12.75 3.75
C ASP A 234 -26.78 12.26 2.34
N ASN A 235 -25.96 12.56 1.33
CA ASN A 235 -26.15 12.03 -0.01
C ASN A 235 -25.95 10.51 -0.09
N ILE A 236 -24.99 9.96 0.68
CA ILE A 236 -24.82 8.51 0.82
C ILE A 236 -26.07 7.89 1.47
N ARG A 237 -26.62 8.47 2.54
CA ARG A 237 -27.86 7.99 3.18
C ARG A 237 -29.02 7.92 2.20
N LYS A 238 -29.23 8.95 1.36
CA LYS A 238 -30.23 8.90 0.29
C LYS A 238 -29.97 7.75 -0.70
N SER A 239 -28.71 7.53 -1.11
CA SER A 239 -28.34 6.44 -1.99
C SER A 239 -28.63 5.06 -1.37
N MET A 240 -28.50 4.93 -0.04
CA MET A 240 -28.80 3.69 0.70
C MET A 240 -30.29 3.32 0.68
N GLU A 241 -31.21 4.23 0.35
CA GLU A 241 -32.62 3.92 0.11
C GLU A 241 -32.80 3.03 -1.14
N THR A 242 -31.82 3.05 -2.02
CA THR A 242 -31.74 2.13 -3.17
C THR A 242 -30.96 0.88 -2.80
N ASN A 243 -31.08 -0.22 -3.55
CA ASN A 243 -30.27 -1.42 -3.34
C ASN A 243 -29.05 -1.47 -4.25
N LYS A 244 -28.58 -0.32 -4.77
CA LYS A 244 -27.39 -0.25 -5.62
C LYS A 244 -26.14 -0.59 -4.82
N PRO A 245 -25.16 -1.28 -5.41
CA PRO A 245 -23.87 -1.53 -4.77
C PRO A 245 -23.16 -0.25 -4.34
N ILE A 246 -22.56 -0.28 -3.15
CA ILE A 246 -21.73 0.81 -2.62
C ILE A 246 -20.38 0.24 -2.20
N PHE A 247 -19.30 0.87 -2.65
CA PHE A 247 -17.94 0.56 -2.20
C PHE A 247 -17.20 1.83 -1.79
N GLY A 248 -16.64 1.85 -0.58
CA GLY A 248 -15.87 2.97 -0.03
C GLY A 248 -14.42 2.58 0.28
N ILE A 249 -13.46 3.45 -0.07
CA ILE A 249 -12.03 3.27 0.22
C ILE A 249 -11.55 4.39 1.15
N CYS A 250 -10.88 4.05 2.24
CA CYS A 250 -10.21 4.95 3.18
C CYS A 250 -11.17 6.02 3.73
N MET A 251 -11.15 7.26 3.26
CA MET A 251 -12.17 8.28 3.58
C MET A 251 -13.58 7.75 3.25
N GLY A 252 -13.75 7.02 2.15
CA GLY A 252 -15.02 6.40 1.77
C GLY A 252 -15.50 5.33 2.76
N ASN A 253 -14.61 4.59 3.42
CA ASN A 253 -14.96 3.70 4.53
C ASN A 253 -15.54 4.50 5.70
N GLN A 254 -14.90 5.62 6.06
CA GLN A 254 -15.33 6.48 7.16
C GLN A 254 -16.68 7.13 6.87
N LEU A 255 -16.87 7.66 5.66
CA LEU A 255 -18.12 8.32 5.25
C LEU A 255 -19.30 7.32 5.15
N LEU A 256 -19.06 6.12 4.62
CA LEU A 256 -20.07 5.05 4.59
C LEU A 256 -20.44 4.61 6.02
N SER A 257 -19.46 4.52 6.91
CA SER A 257 -19.68 4.19 8.32
C SER A 257 -20.51 5.27 9.04
N LEU A 258 -20.19 6.55 8.83
CA LEU A 258 -20.98 7.68 9.35
C LEU A 258 -22.41 7.68 8.79
N ALA A 259 -22.59 7.37 7.50
CA ALA A 259 -23.91 7.22 6.90
C ALA A 259 -24.71 6.07 7.52
N GLY A 260 -24.03 4.98 7.89
CA GLY A 260 -24.58 3.85 8.63
C GLY A 260 -24.80 4.10 10.12
N GLY A 261 -24.50 5.31 10.64
CA GLY A 261 -24.71 5.71 12.03
C GLY A 261 -23.56 5.41 12.99
N ALA A 262 -22.41 4.92 12.50
CA ALA A 262 -21.21 4.72 13.30
C ALA A 262 -20.49 6.06 13.58
N LYS A 263 -19.44 6.00 14.40
CA LYS A 263 -18.55 7.12 14.73
C LYS A 263 -17.14 6.84 14.29
N THR A 264 -16.40 7.92 14.02
CA THR A 264 -14.95 7.88 13.74
C THR A 264 -14.19 8.54 14.87
N TYR A 265 -12.90 8.21 14.98
CA TYR A 265 -11.98 8.82 15.94
C TYR A 265 -10.60 8.98 15.33
N LYS A 266 -9.83 9.98 15.80
CA LYS A 266 -8.46 10.22 15.37
C LYS A 266 -7.52 9.21 16.05
N LEU A 267 -6.70 8.54 15.25
CA LEU A 267 -5.62 7.67 15.72
C LEU A 267 -4.45 8.52 16.24
N LYS A 268 -3.69 7.99 17.18
CA LYS A 268 -2.56 8.69 17.79
C LYS A 268 -1.51 9.15 16.75
N TYR A 269 -1.16 8.29 15.80
CA TYR A 269 -0.19 8.59 14.73
C TYR A 269 -0.61 8.05 13.35
N GLY A 270 -1.78 7.42 13.27
CA GLY A 270 -2.32 6.86 12.02
C GLY A 270 -1.57 5.64 11.50
N HIS A 271 -2.09 5.05 10.41
CA HIS A 271 -1.44 3.98 9.68
C HIS A 271 -0.94 4.51 8.33
N ARG A 272 0.39 4.53 8.12
CA ARG A 272 1.02 5.02 6.90
C ARG A 272 2.19 4.13 6.52
N SER A 273 1.90 3.08 5.75
CA SER A 273 2.91 2.14 5.24
C SER A 273 2.31 1.22 4.17
N CYS A 274 3.18 0.45 3.49
CA CYS A 274 2.75 -0.54 2.50
C CYS A 274 2.72 -1.97 3.07
N ASN A 275 2.78 -2.15 4.39
CA ASN A 275 2.94 -3.46 5.03
C ASN A 275 2.02 -3.66 6.25
N GLN A 276 0.84 -3.04 6.23
CA GLN A 276 -0.15 -3.23 7.30
C GLN A 276 -0.92 -4.54 7.11
N PRO A 277 -0.84 -5.48 8.08
CA PRO A 277 -1.55 -6.74 7.98
C PRO A 277 -3.03 -6.56 8.40
N VAL A 278 -3.93 -7.00 7.53
CA VAL A 278 -5.38 -7.01 7.82
C VAL A 278 -5.95 -8.41 7.67
N GLN A 279 -6.89 -8.77 8.52
CA GLN A 279 -7.60 -10.04 8.46
C GLN A 279 -9.02 -9.83 7.94
N LEU A 280 -9.44 -10.70 7.02
CA LEU A 280 -10.85 -10.83 6.62
C LEU A 280 -11.63 -11.49 7.75
N VAL A 281 -12.59 -10.77 8.34
CA VAL A 281 -13.39 -11.24 9.48
C VAL A 281 -14.19 -12.49 9.12
N GLY A 282 -14.16 -13.49 10.00
CA GLY A 282 -14.81 -14.78 9.79
C GLY A 282 -13.99 -15.77 8.94
N SER A 283 -12.72 -15.43 8.66
CA SER A 283 -11.77 -16.33 8.00
C SER A 283 -10.40 -16.26 8.66
N GLN A 284 -9.49 -17.17 8.28
CA GLN A 284 -8.07 -17.11 8.67
C GLN A 284 -7.21 -16.36 7.65
N ARG A 285 -7.82 -15.80 6.60
CA ARG A 285 -7.08 -15.08 5.56
C ARG A 285 -6.66 -13.71 6.04
N ALA A 286 -5.39 -13.41 5.86
CA ALA A 286 -4.81 -12.11 6.08
C ALA A 286 -4.16 -11.59 4.78
N PHE A 287 -4.13 -10.27 4.65
CA PHE A 287 -3.54 -9.57 3.52
C PHE A 287 -2.57 -8.52 4.04
N VAL A 288 -1.49 -8.29 3.30
CA VAL A 288 -0.64 -7.11 3.51
C VAL A 288 -1.22 -5.98 2.68
N THR A 289 -1.39 -4.81 3.29
CA THR A 289 -2.08 -3.69 2.66
C THR A 289 -1.28 -2.40 2.72
N SER A 290 -1.52 -1.54 1.74
CA SER A 290 -1.09 -0.15 1.76
C SER A 290 -2.10 0.69 2.52
N GLN A 291 -1.64 1.53 3.45
CA GLN A 291 -2.51 2.39 4.26
C GLN A 291 -1.94 3.81 4.37
N ASN A 292 -2.84 4.79 4.37
CA ASN A 292 -2.53 6.18 4.65
C ASN A 292 -3.76 6.87 5.23
N HIS A 293 -3.98 6.72 6.55
CA HIS A 293 -5.10 7.35 7.23
C HIS A 293 -4.77 7.74 8.67
N GLY A 294 -5.36 8.84 9.15
CA GLY A 294 -5.26 9.32 10.52
C GLY A 294 -6.51 9.06 11.36
N PHE A 295 -7.62 8.66 10.75
CA PHE A 295 -8.89 8.36 11.42
C PHE A 295 -9.28 6.90 11.21
N ALA A 296 -10.03 6.35 12.16
CA ALA A 296 -10.58 4.99 12.13
C ALA A 296 -12.04 4.99 12.56
N VAL A 297 -12.76 3.93 12.19
CA VAL A 297 -14.15 3.67 12.59
C VAL A 297 -14.18 2.99 13.95
N ASP A 298 -15.02 3.46 14.86
CA ASP A 298 -15.25 2.80 16.16
C ASP A 298 -16.22 1.63 16.00
N ASN A 299 -15.69 0.41 16.07
CA ASN A 299 -16.46 -0.83 15.97
C ASN A 299 -17.63 -0.91 16.97
N ASN A 300 -17.51 -0.29 18.14
CA ASN A 300 -18.55 -0.33 19.17
C ASN A 300 -19.77 0.51 18.83
N THR A 301 -19.67 1.36 17.82
CA THR A 301 -20.75 2.25 17.37
C THR A 301 -21.45 1.77 16.10
N LEU A 302 -21.02 0.66 15.53
CA LEU A 302 -21.66 0.07 14.35
C LEU A 302 -23.10 -0.31 14.67
N GLY A 303 -24.03 0.09 13.79
CA GLY A 303 -25.44 -0.29 13.88
C GLY A 303 -25.65 -1.79 13.71
N SER A 304 -26.79 -2.30 14.18
CA SER A 304 -27.14 -3.74 14.18
C SER A 304 -27.07 -4.41 12.81
N ASP A 305 -27.22 -3.64 11.73
CA ASP A 305 -27.22 -4.13 10.35
C ASP A 305 -25.82 -4.16 9.72
N TRP A 306 -24.84 -3.61 10.41
CA TRP A 306 -23.46 -3.54 9.97
C TRP A 306 -22.56 -4.46 10.79
N GLU A 307 -21.44 -4.85 10.21
CA GLU A 307 -20.39 -5.60 10.88
C GLU A 307 -19.01 -5.28 10.26
N PRO A 308 -17.93 -5.46 11.02
CA PRO A 308 -16.58 -5.34 10.48
C PRO A 308 -16.37 -6.35 9.35
N LEU A 309 -15.75 -5.92 8.26
CA LEU A 309 -15.31 -6.78 7.15
C LEU A 309 -13.84 -7.14 7.29
N PHE A 310 -13.03 -6.16 7.67
CA PHE A 310 -11.60 -6.32 7.91
C PHE A 310 -11.19 -5.72 9.25
N VAL A 311 -10.16 -6.28 9.87
CA VAL A 311 -9.53 -5.77 11.10
C VAL A 311 -8.01 -5.77 10.96
N ASN A 312 -7.35 -4.77 11.52
CA ASN A 312 -5.89 -4.70 11.58
C ASN A 312 -5.35 -5.71 12.60
N LEU A 313 -4.36 -6.49 12.21
CA LEU A 313 -3.77 -7.50 13.08
C LEU A 313 -2.78 -6.93 14.11
N ASN A 314 -2.32 -5.70 13.93
CA ASN A 314 -1.38 -5.06 14.85
C ASN A 314 -2.09 -4.49 16.09
N ASP A 315 -3.26 -3.86 15.91
CA ASP A 315 -3.92 -3.10 16.97
C ASP A 315 -5.45 -3.32 17.07
N GLY A 316 -6.02 -4.15 16.17
CA GLY A 316 -7.44 -4.47 16.17
C GLY A 316 -8.36 -3.35 15.65
N THR A 317 -7.82 -2.29 15.06
CA THR A 317 -8.63 -1.23 14.46
C THR A 317 -9.50 -1.76 13.32
N ASN A 318 -10.63 -1.08 13.08
CA ASN A 318 -11.50 -1.37 11.94
C ASN A 318 -10.78 -1.06 10.63
N GLU A 319 -10.75 -2.02 9.72
CA GLU A 319 -10.15 -1.90 8.40
C GLU A 319 -11.18 -2.03 7.26
N GLY A 320 -12.46 -1.99 7.59
CA GLY A 320 -13.56 -2.03 6.65
C GLY A 320 -14.84 -2.54 7.27
N ILE A 321 -15.97 -2.14 6.72
CA ILE A 321 -17.30 -2.57 7.15
C ILE A 321 -18.07 -3.19 5.99
N ARG A 322 -19.10 -3.96 6.30
CA ARG A 322 -20.09 -4.45 5.36
C ARG A 322 -21.49 -4.44 5.97
N HIS A 323 -22.47 -4.24 5.13
CA HIS A 323 -23.86 -4.45 5.52
C HIS A 323 -24.23 -5.94 5.44
N LYS A 324 -25.02 -6.46 6.39
CA LYS A 324 -25.32 -7.89 6.51
C LYS A 324 -26.09 -8.45 5.31
N THR A 325 -26.95 -7.66 4.67
CA THR A 325 -27.92 -8.09 3.65
C THR A 325 -27.94 -7.23 2.39
N LYS A 326 -27.18 -6.12 2.34
CA LYS A 326 -27.11 -5.21 1.20
C LYS A 326 -25.74 -5.29 0.54
N PRO A 327 -25.61 -4.96 -0.74
CA PRO A 327 -24.34 -4.97 -1.47
C PRO A 327 -23.48 -3.75 -1.15
N TRP A 328 -23.30 -3.44 0.15
CA TRP A 328 -22.56 -2.29 0.64
C TRP A 328 -21.37 -2.73 1.47
N PHE A 329 -20.20 -2.26 1.12
CA PHE A 329 -18.97 -2.59 1.84
C PHE A 329 -17.90 -1.52 1.65
N SER A 330 -16.87 -1.61 2.44
CA SER A 330 -15.73 -0.68 2.40
C SER A 330 -14.45 -1.35 2.89
N CYS A 331 -13.33 -0.69 2.60
CA CYS A 331 -12.05 -0.98 3.23
C CYS A 331 -11.35 0.33 3.64
N GLN A 332 -10.62 0.30 4.74
CA GLN A 332 -9.86 1.45 5.24
C GLN A 332 -8.51 1.56 4.52
N PHE A 333 -7.95 0.43 4.14
CA PHE A 333 -6.72 0.35 3.35
C PHE A 333 -6.97 0.66 1.87
N HIS A 334 -5.89 0.76 1.10
CA HIS A 334 -5.89 1.08 -0.33
C HIS A 334 -5.72 -0.19 -1.19
N PRO A 335 -6.81 -0.84 -1.66
CA PRO A 335 -6.72 -2.04 -2.49
C PRO A 335 -6.18 -1.76 -3.89
N GLU A 336 -6.22 -0.50 -4.34
CA GLU A 336 -5.60 -0.04 -5.57
C GLU A 336 -4.08 0.05 -5.47
N ALA A 337 -3.51 0.00 -4.26
CA ALA A 337 -2.08 0.17 -3.98
C ALA A 337 -1.49 1.48 -4.54
N SER A 338 -0.42 1.43 -5.32
CA SER A 338 0.27 2.55 -5.97
C SER A 338 0.78 3.63 -4.98
N ALA A 339 1.89 3.36 -4.29
CA ALA A 339 2.66 2.09 -4.27
C ALA A 339 2.11 1.11 -3.24
N GLY A 340 2.58 -0.15 -3.36
CA GLY A 340 2.29 -1.17 -2.35
C GLY A 340 1.77 -2.48 -2.94
N PRO A 341 1.35 -3.42 -2.08
CA PRO A 341 0.84 -4.72 -2.50
C PRO A 341 -0.50 -4.62 -3.22
N THR A 342 -0.67 -5.44 -4.25
CA THR A 342 -1.89 -5.49 -5.09
C THR A 342 -2.81 -6.65 -4.74
N ASP A 343 -2.50 -7.40 -3.68
CA ASP A 343 -3.23 -8.61 -3.29
C ASP A 343 -4.71 -8.38 -3.00
N THR A 344 -5.08 -7.15 -2.67
CA THR A 344 -6.46 -6.77 -2.37
C THR A 344 -7.18 -6.08 -3.55
N GLU A 345 -6.54 -5.94 -4.73
CA GLU A 345 -7.19 -5.35 -5.93
C GLU A 345 -8.46 -6.11 -6.33
N PHE A 346 -8.57 -7.39 -5.94
CA PHE A 346 -9.77 -8.20 -6.20
C PHE A 346 -11.07 -7.59 -5.62
N LEU A 347 -11.00 -6.69 -4.65
CA LEU A 347 -12.19 -6.00 -4.14
C LEU A 347 -12.91 -5.16 -5.21
N PHE A 348 -12.17 -4.68 -6.21
CA PHE A 348 -12.78 -4.05 -7.39
C PHE A 348 -13.51 -5.07 -8.27
N ASP A 349 -13.02 -6.32 -8.35
CA ASP A 349 -13.73 -7.39 -9.07
C ASP A 349 -15.01 -7.77 -8.34
N VAL A 350 -14.97 -7.87 -7.01
CA VAL A 350 -16.16 -8.09 -6.18
C VAL A 350 -17.18 -6.98 -6.41
N PHE A 351 -16.77 -5.72 -6.43
CA PHE A 351 -17.67 -4.60 -6.72
C PHE A 351 -18.27 -4.73 -8.13
N SER A 352 -17.49 -5.07 -9.15
CA SER A 352 -17.96 -5.30 -10.52
C SER A 352 -18.98 -6.44 -10.63
N LEU A 353 -18.77 -7.54 -9.88
CA LEU A 353 -19.73 -8.63 -9.78
C LEU A 353 -21.05 -8.19 -9.16
N LEU A 354 -21.00 -7.36 -8.13
CA LEU A 354 -22.21 -6.80 -7.50
C LEU A 354 -22.99 -5.88 -8.46
N LEU A 355 -22.28 -5.07 -9.28
CA LEU A 355 -22.91 -4.23 -10.31
C LEU A 355 -23.69 -5.06 -11.33
N THR A 356 -23.10 -6.15 -11.83
CA THR A 356 -23.74 -7.04 -12.82
C THR A 356 -24.91 -7.83 -12.24
N SER A 357 -24.76 -8.29 -11.00
CA SER A 357 -25.83 -9.06 -10.33
C SER A 357 -27.08 -8.21 -10.06
N SER A 358 -26.92 -6.91 -9.79
CA SER A 358 -28.03 -5.99 -9.56
C SER A 358 -28.86 -5.69 -10.81
N LYS A 359 -28.28 -5.79 -12.03
CA LYS A 359 -28.95 -5.58 -13.31
C LYS A 359 -29.81 -6.75 -13.77
N GLY A 360 -29.59 -7.95 -13.24
CA GLY A 360 -30.20 -9.19 -13.71
C GLY A 360 -31.68 -9.41 -13.36
N GLY A 361 -32.39 -8.43 -12.76
CA GLY A 361 -33.84 -8.49 -12.53
C GLY A 361 -34.34 -9.64 -11.64
N GLY A 362 -33.45 -10.42 -11.04
CA GLY A 362 -33.78 -11.48 -10.07
C GLY A 362 -34.35 -10.88 -8.78
N LYS A 363 -35.36 -11.54 -8.22
CA LYS A 363 -35.93 -11.17 -6.91
C LYS A 363 -34.81 -10.85 -5.93
N SER A 364 -34.89 -9.69 -5.27
CA SER A 364 -34.00 -9.22 -4.21
C SER A 364 -33.72 -10.32 -3.16
N THR A 365 -32.80 -11.21 -3.48
CA THR A 365 -32.18 -12.09 -2.47
C THR A 365 -31.17 -11.24 -1.70
N ALA A 366 -31.20 -11.34 -0.38
CA ALA A 366 -30.21 -10.69 0.46
C ALA A 366 -28.79 -11.04 -0.05
N ILE A 367 -28.00 -10.02 -0.40
CA ILE A 367 -26.62 -10.22 -0.89
C ILE A 367 -25.70 -10.11 0.31
N ASN A 368 -25.04 -11.21 0.65
CA ASN A 368 -23.98 -11.22 1.65
C ASN A 368 -22.63 -10.99 0.95
N VAL A 369 -22.08 -9.80 1.07
CA VAL A 369 -20.79 -9.42 0.45
C VAL A 369 -19.67 -10.40 0.86
N ASN A 370 -19.65 -10.87 2.12
CA ASN A 370 -18.62 -11.81 2.57
C ASN A 370 -18.71 -13.16 1.82
N THR A 371 -19.93 -13.65 1.53
CA THR A 371 -20.10 -14.85 0.71
C THR A 371 -19.52 -14.63 -0.69
N VAL A 372 -19.81 -13.49 -1.32
CA VAL A 372 -19.26 -13.16 -2.64
C VAL A 372 -17.72 -13.09 -2.60
N ILE A 373 -17.14 -12.48 -1.56
CA ILE A 373 -15.68 -12.44 -1.36
C ILE A 373 -15.13 -13.87 -1.18
N GLN A 374 -15.73 -14.69 -0.33
CA GLN A 374 -15.26 -16.07 -0.08
C GLN A 374 -15.37 -16.94 -1.35
N GLU A 375 -16.47 -16.85 -2.08
CA GLU A 375 -16.64 -17.55 -3.36
C GLU A 375 -15.62 -17.09 -4.40
N TYR A 376 -15.36 -15.79 -4.49
CA TYR A 376 -14.33 -15.24 -5.38
C TYR A 376 -12.95 -15.81 -5.04
N LEU A 377 -12.57 -15.80 -3.76
CA LEU A 377 -11.27 -16.25 -3.28
C LEU A 377 -11.09 -17.79 -3.34
N THR A 378 -12.18 -18.57 -3.37
CA THR A 378 -12.13 -20.03 -3.47
C THR A 378 -12.31 -20.55 -4.88
N SER A 379 -12.80 -19.74 -5.82
CA SER A 379 -12.97 -20.14 -7.22
C SER A 379 -11.62 -20.44 -7.86
N SER A 380 -11.50 -21.58 -8.56
CA SER A 380 -10.29 -22.01 -9.28
C SER A 380 -9.84 -21.03 -10.40
N ASP A 381 -10.68 -20.05 -10.71
CA ASP A 381 -10.40 -18.97 -11.67
C ASP A 381 -9.53 -17.83 -11.10
N PHE A 382 -9.22 -17.84 -9.80
CA PHE A 382 -8.39 -16.79 -9.20
C PHE A 382 -6.98 -16.72 -9.82
N SER A 383 -6.44 -17.87 -10.25
CA SER A 383 -5.15 -17.95 -10.92
C SER A 383 -5.20 -17.61 -12.42
N SER A 384 -6.39 -17.60 -13.05
CA SER A 384 -6.53 -17.42 -14.50
C SER A 384 -7.05 -16.04 -14.92
N LYS A 385 -7.78 -15.33 -14.05
CA LYS A 385 -8.38 -14.02 -14.37
C LYS A 385 -7.42 -12.84 -14.24
N GLY A 386 -6.32 -12.96 -13.52
CA GLY A 386 -5.23 -11.97 -13.49
C GLY A 386 -4.37 -11.90 -14.76
N LYS A 387 -4.62 -12.76 -15.77
CA LYS A 387 -3.85 -12.87 -17.02
C LYS A 387 -4.54 -12.37 -18.28
N LYS A 388 -5.48 -11.44 -18.19
CA LYS A 388 -5.91 -10.66 -19.35
C LYS A 388 -5.46 -9.22 -19.22
N SER A 389 -4.14 -9.01 -19.20
CA SER A 389 -3.55 -7.80 -19.76
C SER A 389 -3.43 -8.04 -21.26
N ASP A 390 -4.19 -7.30 -22.03
CA ASP A 390 -3.99 -7.17 -23.47
C ASP A 390 -2.61 -6.57 -23.73
N THR A 391 -1.61 -7.44 -23.84
CA THR A 391 -0.43 -7.13 -24.62
C THR A 391 -0.79 -7.41 -26.07
N PRO A 392 -0.66 -6.44 -26.98
CA PRO A 392 -0.84 -6.71 -28.41
C PRO A 392 0.17 -7.77 -28.84
N GLU A 393 -0.30 -8.88 -29.38
CA GLU A 393 0.50 -9.79 -30.19
C GLU A 393 1.03 -9.03 -31.42
N ASN A 394 2.14 -8.34 -31.26
CA ASN A 394 3.05 -7.94 -32.34
C ASN A 394 4.10 -6.94 -31.79
N ALA A 395 5.04 -7.47 -31.03
CA ALA A 395 6.34 -6.85 -30.82
C ALA A 395 7.40 -7.95 -30.98
N THR A 396 7.64 -8.32 -32.23
CA THR A 396 8.84 -9.06 -32.58
C THR A 396 10.06 -8.16 -32.45
N ASN A 397 10.98 -8.58 -31.58
CA ASN A 397 12.41 -8.34 -31.66
C ASN A 397 12.95 -6.91 -31.82
N SER A 398 13.34 -6.31 -30.70
CA SER A 398 14.67 -5.68 -30.61
C SER A 398 15.10 -5.57 -29.14
N ILE A 399 15.65 -6.64 -28.60
CA ILE A 399 16.39 -6.61 -27.32
C ILE A 399 17.78 -6.11 -27.67
N SER A 400 18.12 -4.92 -27.20
CA SER A 400 19.49 -4.42 -27.20
C SER A 400 20.37 -5.37 -26.40
N PRO A 401 21.57 -5.74 -26.89
CA PRO A 401 22.47 -6.66 -26.19
C PRO A 401 23.12 -5.93 -25.01
N GLY A 402 22.76 -6.27 -23.79
CA GLY A 402 23.44 -5.70 -22.62
C GLY A 402 22.92 -6.06 -21.24
N PHE A 403 21.78 -6.68 -21.09
CA PHE A 403 21.35 -7.18 -19.80
C PHE A 403 21.15 -8.69 -19.88
N SER A 404 22.12 -9.44 -19.38
CA SER A 404 21.94 -10.86 -19.09
C SER A 404 20.98 -10.96 -17.91
N PRO A 405 19.85 -11.70 -18.01
CA PRO A 405 19.04 -11.99 -16.84
C PRO A 405 19.94 -12.71 -15.83
N LEU A 406 19.89 -12.33 -14.56
CA LEU A 406 20.61 -12.98 -13.46
C LEU A 406 20.32 -14.50 -13.35
N TRP A 407 19.43 -15.02 -14.19
CA TRP A 407 19.03 -16.42 -14.32
C TRP A 407 19.21 -16.85 -15.77
N GLY A 408 20.30 -17.55 -16.05
CA GLY A 408 20.47 -18.17 -17.36
C GLY A 408 19.35 -19.18 -17.64
N GLU A 409 18.91 -19.29 -18.89
CA GLU A 409 17.85 -20.22 -19.35
C GLU A 409 18.05 -21.68 -18.91
N SER A 410 19.28 -22.08 -18.59
CA SER A 410 19.62 -23.40 -18.07
C SER A 410 19.13 -23.69 -16.64
N VAL A 411 18.67 -22.68 -15.88
CA VAL A 411 18.25 -22.80 -14.48
C VAL A 411 16.73 -22.96 -14.34
N ARG A 412 15.94 -22.42 -15.25
CA ARG A 412 14.46 -22.48 -15.22
C ARG A 412 13.88 -23.89 -15.24
N GLY A 413 14.57 -24.85 -15.84
CA GLY A 413 14.11 -26.25 -15.96
C GLY A 413 14.50 -27.17 -14.79
N GLN A 414 15.27 -26.69 -13.79
CA GLN A 414 15.87 -27.54 -12.75
C GLN A 414 15.29 -27.32 -11.34
N VAL A 415 14.59 -26.23 -11.07
CA VAL A 415 14.01 -25.95 -9.76
C VAL A 415 12.55 -26.38 -9.74
N ARG A 416 12.20 -27.31 -8.83
CA ARG A 416 10.83 -27.84 -8.68
C ARG A 416 10.24 -27.57 -7.30
N LYS A 417 11.10 -27.54 -6.27
CA LYS A 417 10.69 -27.32 -4.88
C LYS A 417 11.68 -26.41 -4.16
N VAL A 418 11.18 -25.34 -3.57
CA VAL A 418 11.98 -24.35 -2.85
C VAL A 418 11.60 -24.31 -1.38
N LEU A 419 12.61 -24.34 -0.51
CA LEU A 419 12.46 -24.03 0.91
C LEU A 419 12.75 -22.54 1.15
N LEU A 420 11.82 -21.83 1.75
CA LEU A 420 11.98 -20.45 2.17
C LEU A 420 12.09 -20.38 3.70
N LEU A 421 13.13 -19.71 4.19
CA LEU A 421 13.29 -19.43 5.61
C LEU A 421 12.63 -18.07 5.90
N GLY A 422 11.57 -18.09 6.69
CA GLY A 422 10.83 -16.89 7.10
C GLY A 422 11.54 -16.09 8.19
N SER A 423 10.96 -14.98 8.57
CA SER A 423 11.56 -13.95 9.44
C SER A 423 11.79 -14.36 10.91
N GLY A 424 11.38 -15.54 11.29
CA GLY A 424 11.57 -16.02 12.66
C GLY A 424 10.68 -15.30 13.68
N ALA A 425 11.07 -15.36 14.95
CA ALA A 425 10.36 -14.73 16.07
C ALA A 425 10.74 -13.25 16.20
N LEU A 426 10.47 -12.43 15.19
CA LEU A 426 10.57 -10.98 15.31
C LEU A 426 9.33 -10.45 16.04
N LYS A 427 9.47 -9.34 16.77
CA LYS A 427 8.33 -8.69 17.41
C LYS A 427 7.31 -8.30 16.35
N ILE A 428 6.03 -8.48 16.66
CA ILE A 428 4.93 -7.99 15.84
C ILE A 428 5.18 -6.50 15.53
N GLY A 429 5.27 -6.15 14.24
CA GLY A 429 5.57 -4.80 13.76
C GLY A 429 7.00 -4.56 13.25
N GLU A 430 8.00 -5.35 13.65
CA GLU A 430 9.36 -5.28 13.07
C GLU A 430 9.52 -6.17 11.83
N ALA A 431 8.62 -7.15 11.67
CA ALA A 431 8.68 -8.18 10.62
C ALA A 431 7.98 -7.80 9.31
N GLY A 432 7.27 -6.67 9.25
CA GLY A 432 6.37 -6.36 8.15
C GLY A 432 7.01 -6.34 6.76
N GLU A 433 8.23 -5.83 6.61
CA GLU A 433 8.94 -5.80 5.33
C GLU A 433 9.39 -7.19 4.89
N PHE A 434 9.89 -8.01 5.82
CA PHE A 434 10.29 -9.38 5.54
C PHE A 434 9.08 -10.27 5.25
N ASP A 435 7.97 -10.04 5.96
CA ASP A 435 6.71 -10.74 5.74
C ASP A 435 6.15 -10.46 4.34
N TYR A 436 6.19 -9.20 3.91
CA TYR A 436 5.76 -8.82 2.57
C TYR A 436 6.65 -9.42 1.49
N SER A 437 7.97 -9.22 1.58
CA SER A 437 8.91 -9.72 0.57
C SER A 437 8.90 -11.25 0.49
N GLY A 438 8.80 -11.95 1.62
CA GLY A 438 8.68 -13.40 1.67
C GLY A 438 7.36 -13.91 1.09
N SER A 439 6.25 -13.23 1.37
CA SER A 439 4.95 -13.57 0.79
C SER A 439 4.93 -13.38 -0.73
N GLN A 440 5.53 -12.30 -1.24
CA GLN A 440 5.66 -12.07 -2.68
C GLN A 440 6.57 -13.09 -3.35
N ALA A 441 7.66 -13.50 -2.69
CA ALA A 441 8.53 -14.55 -3.20
C ALA A 441 7.81 -15.90 -3.30
N LEU A 442 7.04 -16.29 -2.27
CA LEU A 442 6.23 -17.50 -2.29
C LEU A 442 5.19 -17.48 -3.40
N LYS A 443 4.52 -16.34 -3.58
CA LYS A 443 3.55 -16.14 -4.65
C LYS A 443 4.18 -16.25 -6.04
N ALA A 444 5.32 -15.58 -6.26
CA ALA A 444 6.05 -15.64 -7.53
C ALA A 444 6.52 -17.07 -7.86
N LEU A 445 7.03 -17.82 -6.87
CA LEU A 445 7.41 -19.23 -7.05
C LEU A 445 6.21 -20.08 -7.45
N LYS A 446 5.07 -19.87 -6.82
CA LYS A 446 3.83 -20.59 -7.11
C LYS A 446 3.29 -20.27 -8.51
N GLU A 447 3.37 -19.02 -8.96
CA GLU A 447 3.03 -18.60 -10.32
C GLU A 447 3.91 -19.26 -11.39
N GLU A 448 5.17 -19.55 -11.04
CA GLU A 448 6.10 -20.31 -11.90
C GLU A 448 5.91 -21.83 -11.77
N GLY A 449 4.94 -22.31 -11.00
CA GLY A 449 4.64 -23.74 -10.82
C GLY A 449 5.65 -24.48 -9.93
N ILE A 450 6.36 -23.77 -9.06
CA ILE A 450 7.35 -24.31 -8.14
C ILE A 450 6.69 -24.62 -6.80
N GLU A 451 6.86 -25.85 -6.29
CA GLU A 451 6.37 -26.23 -4.95
C GLU A 451 7.12 -25.46 -3.85
N THR A 452 6.38 -24.89 -2.91
CA THR A 452 6.92 -24.02 -1.88
C THR A 452 6.80 -24.63 -0.50
N VAL A 453 7.89 -24.62 0.26
CA VAL A 453 7.95 -25.03 1.67
C VAL A 453 8.43 -23.83 2.49
N LEU A 454 7.70 -23.45 3.52
CA LEU A 454 8.04 -22.35 4.42
C LEU A 454 8.37 -22.87 5.81
N ILE A 455 9.45 -22.39 6.42
CA ILE A 455 9.70 -22.51 7.86
C ILE A 455 9.56 -21.12 8.47
N ASN A 456 8.59 -20.93 9.37
CA ASN A 456 8.43 -19.70 10.11
C ASN A 456 7.77 -20.01 11.46
N PRO A 457 8.41 -19.71 12.61
CA PRO A 457 7.83 -19.94 13.93
C PRO A 457 6.65 -19.01 14.27
N ASN A 458 6.50 -17.92 13.54
CA ASN A 458 5.45 -16.95 13.79
C ASN A 458 4.14 -17.38 13.12
N ILE A 459 3.13 -17.70 13.94
CA ILE A 459 1.79 -18.11 13.47
C ILE A 459 0.91 -16.93 13.05
N ALA A 460 1.33 -15.69 13.30
CA ALA A 460 0.56 -14.48 13.07
C ALA A 460 1.15 -13.63 11.93
N THR A 461 1.76 -14.26 10.92
CA THR A 461 2.30 -13.56 9.75
C THR A 461 1.51 -13.91 8.49
N VAL A 462 1.56 -13.00 7.51
CA VAL A 462 0.97 -13.25 6.18
C VAL A 462 1.65 -14.43 5.49
N GLN A 463 2.96 -14.62 5.67
CA GLN A 463 3.71 -15.75 5.08
C GLN A 463 3.12 -17.11 5.48
N THR A 464 2.59 -17.23 6.71
CA THR A 464 2.04 -18.48 7.24
C THR A 464 0.54 -18.62 7.02
N SER A 465 -0.10 -17.66 6.33
CA SER A 465 -1.52 -17.72 5.98
C SER A 465 -1.81 -18.86 5.01
N GLU A 466 -2.99 -19.44 5.12
CA GLU A 466 -3.43 -20.54 4.27
C GLU A 466 -3.38 -20.16 2.78
N GLY A 467 -2.78 -21.02 1.96
CA GLY A 467 -2.68 -20.83 0.51
C GLY A 467 -1.49 -19.98 0.03
N ILE A 468 -0.69 -19.38 0.91
CA ILE A 468 0.52 -18.65 0.53
C ILE A 468 1.65 -19.63 0.16
N ALA A 469 2.05 -20.53 1.06
CA ALA A 469 2.96 -21.63 0.75
C ALA A 469 2.18 -22.94 0.62
N ASP A 470 2.73 -23.91 -0.15
CA ASP A 470 2.10 -25.23 -0.27
C ASP A 470 2.24 -26.04 1.02
N LYS A 471 3.34 -25.82 1.76
CA LYS A 471 3.57 -26.41 3.08
C LYS A 471 4.19 -25.40 4.03
N VAL A 472 3.67 -25.33 5.25
CA VAL A 472 4.17 -24.45 6.31
C VAL A 472 4.61 -25.28 7.51
N TYR A 473 5.81 -25.01 8.00
CA TYR A 473 6.39 -25.59 9.22
C TYR A 473 6.53 -24.48 10.28
N PHE A 474 5.76 -24.57 11.34
CA PHE A 474 5.85 -23.67 12.51
C PHE A 474 6.98 -24.12 13.43
N LEU A 475 8.21 -23.98 12.97
CA LEU A 475 9.43 -24.41 13.65
C LEU A 475 10.43 -23.26 13.76
N PRO A 476 11.30 -23.27 14.79
CA PRO A 476 12.40 -22.32 14.87
C PRO A 476 13.31 -22.40 13.63
N VAL A 477 13.76 -21.23 13.16
CA VAL A 477 14.72 -21.12 12.05
C VAL A 477 16.13 -21.35 12.60
N THR A 478 16.44 -22.61 12.95
CA THR A 478 17.76 -23.06 13.40
C THR A 478 18.26 -24.21 12.53
N PRO A 479 19.59 -24.41 12.40
CA PRO A 479 20.16 -25.44 11.53
C PRO A 479 19.57 -26.84 11.76
N ASP A 480 19.36 -27.22 13.02
CA ASP A 480 18.87 -28.57 13.38
C ASP A 480 17.43 -28.83 12.90
N PHE A 481 16.55 -27.82 13.04
CA PHE A 481 15.18 -27.95 12.56
C PHE A 481 15.10 -27.83 11.05
N VAL A 482 15.87 -26.92 10.46
CA VAL A 482 15.91 -26.72 9.00
C VAL A 482 16.48 -27.99 8.32
N GLU A 483 17.53 -28.63 8.87
CA GLU A 483 18.06 -29.89 8.34
C GLU A 483 16.98 -30.99 8.31
N LYS A 484 16.19 -31.14 9.39
CA LYS A 484 15.09 -32.12 9.43
C LYS A 484 14.00 -31.86 8.40
N VAL A 485 13.70 -30.59 8.13
CA VAL A 485 12.74 -30.23 7.06
C VAL A 485 13.35 -30.49 5.68
N ILE A 486 14.63 -30.18 5.46
CA ILE A 486 15.34 -30.50 4.22
C ILE A 486 15.35 -32.04 3.99
N GLU A 487 15.64 -32.83 5.03
CA GLU A 487 15.62 -34.28 4.97
C GLU A 487 14.26 -34.85 4.58
N LYS A 488 13.18 -34.28 5.14
CA LYS A 488 11.80 -34.70 4.90
C LYS A 488 11.27 -34.27 3.55
N GLU A 489 11.44 -33.00 3.21
CA GLU A 489 10.81 -32.37 2.05
C GLU A 489 11.66 -32.48 0.78
N ARG A 490 12.97 -32.66 0.91
CA ARG A 490 13.91 -32.78 -0.22
C ARG A 490 13.80 -31.64 -1.22
N PRO A 491 13.89 -30.36 -0.79
CA PRO A 491 13.83 -29.24 -1.71
C PRO A 491 15.06 -29.22 -2.61
N ASP A 492 14.90 -28.77 -3.85
CA ASP A 492 16.01 -28.55 -4.79
C ASP A 492 16.85 -27.33 -4.40
N SER A 493 16.20 -26.38 -3.76
CA SER A 493 16.80 -25.08 -3.49
C SER A 493 16.25 -24.43 -2.21
N ILE A 494 17.01 -23.45 -1.67
CA ILE A 494 16.65 -22.70 -0.48
C ILE A 494 16.82 -21.20 -0.72
N PHE A 495 15.89 -20.39 -0.20
CA PHE A 495 16.01 -18.94 -0.09
C PHE A 495 16.33 -18.53 1.35
N LEU A 496 17.35 -17.65 1.50
CA LEU A 496 17.83 -17.15 2.79
C LEU A 496 17.45 -15.67 3.02
N SER A 497 17.20 -14.92 1.95
CA SER A 497 17.10 -13.45 2.00
C SER A 497 15.77 -12.90 2.52
N PHE A 498 14.75 -13.75 2.73
CA PHE A 498 13.39 -13.33 3.08
C PHE A 498 13.06 -13.46 4.57
N GLY A 499 14.01 -13.89 5.40
CA GLY A 499 13.83 -14.08 6.84
C GLY A 499 14.73 -13.23 7.71
N GLY A 500 15.32 -12.17 7.15
CA GLY A 500 16.23 -11.26 7.87
C GLY A 500 17.47 -11.97 8.39
N GLN A 501 18.11 -11.36 9.39
CA GLN A 501 19.37 -11.84 9.96
C GLN A 501 19.30 -13.29 10.48
N THR A 502 18.17 -13.69 11.03
CA THR A 502 17.98 -15.07 11.55
C THR A 502 18.11 -16.11 10.45
N ALA A 503 17.49 -15.87 9.29
CA ALA A 503 17.57 -16.77 8.15
C ALA A 503 18.96 -16.77 7.50
N LEU A 504 19.60 -15.60 7.40
CA LEU A 504 20.97 -15.46 6.89
C LEU A 504 21.96 -16.23 7.78
N ASN A 505 21.93 -16.04 9.09
CA ASN A 505 22.77 -16.74 10.05
C ASN A 505 22.55 -18.26 10.01
N CYS A 506 21.28 -18.69 9.90
CA CYS A 506 20.95 -20.11 9.73
C CYS A 506 21.55 -20.67 8.43
N GLY A 507 21.41 -19.94 7.31
CA GLY A 507 21.97 -20.32 6.01
C GLY A 507 23.49 -20.47 6.03
N VAL A 508 24.19 -19.52 6.66
CA VAL A 508 25.65 -19.60 6.87
C VAL A 508 26.04 -20.83 7.70
N ALA A 509 25.29 -21.14 8.75
CA ALA A 509 25.54 -22.34 9.57
C ALA A 509 25.28 -23.63 8.80
N LEU A 510 24.19 -23.72 8.02
CA LEU A 510 23.91 -24.86 7.15
C LEU A 510 25.02 -25.09 6.10
N PHE A 511 25.56 -24.01 5.55
CA PHE A 511 26.68 -24.08 4.60
C PHE A 511 27.98 -24.55 5.28
N LYS A 512 28.37 -23.92 6.42
CA LYS A 512 29.58 -24.31 7.17
C LYS A 512 29.53 -25.76 7.64
N ASN A 513 28.35 -26.25 8.03
CA ASN A 513 28.13 -27.65 8.47
C ASN A 513 27.94 -28.64 7.30
N LYS A 514 28.10 -28.17 6.05
CA LYS A 514 27.95 -28.97 4.81
C LYS A 514 26.57 -29.64 4.65
N ILE A 515 25.54 -29.13 5.30
CA ILE A 515 24.16 -29.65 5.23
C ILE A 515 23.59 -29.42 3.83
N LEU A 516 23.79 -28.24 3.25
CA LEU A 516 23.35 -27.94 1.90
C LEU A 516 23.99 -28.85 0.85
N GLU A 517 25.30 -29.15 1.00
CA GLU A 517 26.03 -30.07 0.15
C GLU A 517 25.53 -31.51 0.33
N LYS A 518 25.34 -31.96 1.58
CA LYS A 518 24.86 -33.32 1.94
C LYS A 518 23.54 -33.67 1.26
N TYR A 519 22.62 -32.70 1.17
CA TYR A 519 21.28 -32.89 0.59
C TYR A 519 21.15 -32.36 -0.84
N ASN A 520 22.24 -31.85 -1.44
CA ASN A 520 22.28 -31.26 -2.77
C ASN A 520 21.27 -30.11 -2.93
N VAL A 521 21.18 -29.22 -1.93
CA VAL A 521 20.29 -28.06 -1.90
C VAL A 521 21.05 -26.82 -2.36
N ARG A 522 20.55 -26.16 -3.41
CA ARG A 522 21.18 -24.98 -3.98
C ARG A 522 20.62 -23.72 -3.32
N VAL A 523 21.48 -22.77 -2.95
CA VAL A 523 21.05 -21.45 -2.47
C VAL A 523 20.65 -20.58 -3.67
N LEU A 524 19.45 -20.04 -3.61
CA LEU A 524 18.93 -19.08 -4.58
C LEU A 524 19.07 -17.64 -4.06
N GLY A 525 19.31 -16.71 -4.96
CA GLY A 525 19.55 -15.31 -4.62
C GLY A 525 21.01 -15.07 -4.22
N THR A 526 21.22 -14.41 -3.08
CA THR A 526 22.57 -14.03 -2.62
C THR A 526 23.41 -15.26 -2.26
N PRO A 527 24.60 -15.46 -2.86
CA PRO A 527 25.50 -16.55 -2.50
C PRO A 527 25.92 -16.47 -1.03
N VAL A 528 26.05 -17.64 -0.36
CA VAL A 528 26.41 -17.67 1.07
C VAL A 528 27.76 -17.00 1.33
N GLN A 529 28.71 -17.13 0.40
CA GLN A 529 30.02 -16.46 0.55
C GLN A 529 29.87 -14.94 0.59
N SER A 530 29.03 -14.35 -0.29
CA SER A 530 28.75 -12.91 -0.26
C SER A 530 28.11 -12.47 1.05
N ILE A 531 27.25 -13.31 1.65
CA ILE A 531 26.67 -13.03 2.97
C ILE A 531 27.77 -13.00 4.03
N ILE A 532 28.70 -13.98 4.02
CA ILE A 532 29.82 -14.05 4.95
C ILE A 532 30.73 -12.82 4.80
N ASP A 533 31.08 -12.46 3.56
CA ASP A 533 31.97 -11.36 3.24
C ASP A 533 31.39 -9.98 3.66
N THR A 534 30.07 -9.82 3.56
CA THR A 534 29.38 -8.56 3.95
C THR A 534 29.16 -8.45 5.46
N GLU A 535 29.20 -9.53 6.22
CA GLU A 535 29.07 -9.53 7.68
C GLU A 535 30.41 -9.34 8.41
N ASP A 536 31.51 -9.59 7.72
CA ASP A 536 32.86 -9.43 8.26
C ASP A 536 33.40 -8.02 8.00
N ARG A 537 33.55 -7.23 9.08
CA ARG A 537 34.02 -5.84 9.02
C ARG A 537 35.47 -5.68 8.53
N GLU A 538 36.25 -6.74 8.55
CA GLU A 538 37.64 -6.73 8.04
C GLU A 538 37.70 -7.02 6.53
N ILE A 539 36.67 -7.69 6.00
CA ILE A 539 36.59 -8.07 4.58
C ILE A 539 35.81 -7.01 3.77
N PHE A 540 34.80 -6.37 4.38
CA PHE A 540 34.01 -5.28 3.79
C PHE A 540 34.74 -3.95 3.89
#